data_a54a7a33b5b4d1051e0b9be321aad64d
#
_entry.id   a54a7a33b5b4d1051e0b9be321aad64d
#
_cell.length_a   1.000
_cell.length_b   1.000
_cell.length_c   1.000
_cell.angle_alpha   90.00
_cell.angle_beta   90.00
_cell.angle_gamma   90.00
#
_symmetry.space_group_name_H-M   'P 1'
#
loop_
_entity.id
_entity.type
_entity.pdbx_description
1 polymer ?
#
loop_
_entity_poly.entity_id
_entity_poly.type
_entity_poly.pdbx_seq_one_letter_code
_entity_poly.pdbx_strand_id
1 'polypeptide(L)'
;MGIWAKYNCRLIGVDIEAIDRAENRELFRQLMVELGISVAKSHVANSFLEGKEFAQQIGFPLVIRPSFTLGGTGGGFVQHKDELDAALMRGLTASPTHEVLVEKAVLGWKEFELELLRDAADNVVIICVVENLDPMGVHTGDSITVAPAMTLSDTCYQEMRNLSIKMMRAMGNFAGGCNVQYALNPDSFEYC
;
A
#
# COMPACT_ATOMS: atom_id res chain seq x y z
N MET A 1 1.47 -7.46 -23.85
CA MET A 1 0.50 -6.35 -24.10
C MET A 1 0.20 -6.33 -25.60
N GLY A 2 -0.91 -5.93 -26.09
CA GLY A 2 -1.21 -5.91 -27.54
C GLY A 2 -2.25 -6.95 -28.00
N ILE A 3 -2.53 -7.96 -27.19
CA ILE A 3 -3.56 -8.97 -27.55
C ILE A 3 -4.94 -8.31 -27.64
N TRP A 4 -5.31 -7.47 -26.69
CA TRP A 4 -6.58 -6.76 -26.67
C TRP A 4 -6.77 -5.87 -27.91
N ALA A 5 -5.77 -5.08 -28.26
CA ALA A 5 -5.79 -4.24 -29.47
C ALA A 5 -5.86 -5.09 -30.74
N LYS A 6 -5.12 -6.21 -30.80
CA LYS A 6 -5.13 -7.13 -31.93
C LYS A 6 -6.50 -7.69 -32.23
N TYR A 7 -7.31 -7.96 -31.20
CA TYR A 7 -8.64 -8.54 -31.33
C TYR A 7 -9.77 -7.51 -31.15
N ASN A 8 -9.44 -6.21 -31.10
CA ASN A 8 -10.38 -5.10 -30.87
C ASN A 8 -11.26 -5.35 -29.62
N CYS A 9 -10.66 -5.87 -28.57
CA CYS A 9 -11.32 -6.10 -27.27
C CYS A 9 -11.07 -4.89 -26.35
N ARG A 10 -12.14 -4.43 -25.69
CA ARG A 10 -12.07 -3.38 -24.68
C ARG A 10 -12.14 -4.00 -23.28
N LEU A 11 -11.23 -3.61 -22.41
CA LEU A 11 -11.34 -3.89 -20.98
C LEU A 11 -12.49 -3.08 -20.38
N ILE A 12 -13.29 -3.72 -19.54
CA ILE A 12 -14.39 -3.09 -18.82
C ILE A 12 -13.89 -2.73 -17.43
N GLY A 13 -14.13 -1.48 -17.01
CA GLY A 13 -13.81 -0.99 -15.68
C GLY A 13 -12.45 -0.31 -15.61
N VAL A 14 -11.36 -1.06 -15.61
CA VAL A 14 -10.00 -0.58 -15.35
C VAL A 14 -9.11 -0.82 -16.56
N ASP A 15 -8.31 0.14 -16.98
CA ASP A 15 -7.29 -0.06 -18.01
C ASP A 15 -6.00 -0.67 -17.44
N ILE A 16 -5.13 -1.13 -18.34
CA ILE A 16 -3.88 -1.82 -17.97
C ILE A 16 -2.94 -0.88 -17.21
N GLU A 17 -2.88 0.39 -17.60
CA GLU A 17 -2.01 1.37 -16.94
C GLU A 17 -2.45 1.63 -15.49
N ALA A 18 -3.75 1.69 -15.24
CA ALA A 18 -4.28 1.84 -13.89
C ALA A 18 -4.01 0.59 -13.04
N ILE A 19 -4.11 -0.61 -13.63
CA ILE A 19 -3.73 -1.86 -12.95
C ILE A 19 -2.24 -1.83 -12.59
N ASP A 20 -1.38 -1.49 -13.54
CA ASP A 20 0.07 -1.45 -13.32
C ASP A 20 0.43 -0.44 -12.21
N ARG A 21 -0.21 0.74 -12.18
CA ARG A 21 0.00 1.73 -11.12
C ARG A 21 -0.47 1.28 -9.76
N ALA A 22 -1.55 0.50 -9.69
CA ALA A 22 -2.10 0.00 -8.44
C ALA A 22 -1.31 -1.21 -7.89
N GLU A 23 -0.89 -2.12 -8.77
CA GLU A 23 -0.25 -3.38 -8.39
C GLU A 23 1.27 -3.28 -8.24
N ASN A 24 1.91 -2.41 -9.03
CA ASN A 24 3.35 -2.19 -8.93
C ASN A 24 3.66 -1.18 -7.82
N ARG A 25 4.28 -1.66 -6.75
CA ARG A 25 4.58 -0.85 -5.54
C ARG A 25 5.45 0.36 -5.82
N GLU A 26 6.40 0.25 -6.73
CA GLU A 26 7.28 1.37 -7.08
C GLU A 26 6.53 2.43 -7.90
N LEU A 27 5.71 2.01 -8.88
CA LEU A 27 4.85 2.94 -9.63
C LEU A 27 3.83 3.62 -8.71
N PHE A 28 3.23 2.87 -7.78
CA PHE A 28 2.36 3.44 -6.77
C PHE A 28 3.07 4.47 -5.90
N ARG A 29 4.25 4.13 -5.37
CA ARG A 29 5.06 5.02 -4.54
C ARG A 29 5.43 6.31 -5.28
N GLN A 30 5.89 6.20 -6.53
CA GLN A 30 6.22 7.35 -7.37
C GLN A 30 5.00 8.26 -7.57
N LEU A 31 3.84 7.68 -7.90
CA LEU A 31 2.61 8.43 -8.04
C LEU A 31 2.22 9.16 -6.74
N MET A 32 2.34 8.52 -5.58
CA MET A 32 2.06 9.16 -4.29
C MET A 32 3.01 10.34 -4.03
N VAL A 33 4.30 10.19 -4.32
CA VAL A 33 5.29 11.28 -4.20
C VAL A 33 4.94 12.46 -5.13
N GLU A 34 4.58 12.19 -6.39
CA GLU A 34 4.15 13.22 -7.35
C GLU A 34 2.89 13.97 -6.87
N LEU A 35 1.99 13.27 -6.20
CA LEU A 35 0.79 13.84 -5.61
C LEU A 35 1.05 14.56 -4.28
N GLY A 36 2.24 14.46 -3.71
CA GLY A 36 2.56 14.98 -2.37
C GLY A 36 1.82 14.22 -1.26
N ILE A 37 1.53 12.94 -1.47
CA ILE A 37 0.87 12.07 -0.50
C ILE A 37 1.94 11.26 0.24
N SER A 38 1.88 11.26 1.56
CA SER A 38 2.79 10.47 2.39
C SER A 38 2.57 8.97 2.19
N VAL A 39 3.66 8.24 2.08
CA VAL A 39 3.70 6.78 2.11
C VAL A 39 4.79 6.34 3.07
N ALA A 40 4.71 5.14 3.59
CA ALA A 40 5.76 4.58 4.42
C ALA A 40 7.11 4.63 3.67
N LYS A 41 8.16 5.08 4.36
CA LYS A 41 9.50 5.14 3.77
C LYS A 41 9.91 3.76 3.33
N SER A 42 10.15 3.58 2.04
CA SER A 42 10.42 2.28 1.44
C SER A 42 11.42 2.39 0.29
N HIS A 43 12.08 1.28 0.02
CA HIS A 43 13.01 1.14 -1.10
C HIS A 43 12.97 -0.29 -1.64
N VAL A 44 13.00 -0.41 -2.94
CA VAL A 44 13.12 -1.69 -3.63
C VAL A 44 14.60 -2.05 -3.73
N ALA A 45 14.98 -3.16 -3.12
CA ALA A 45 16.35 -3.66 -3.13
C ALA A 45 16.45 -4.93 -3.98
N ASN A 46 17.39 -4.94 -4.91
CA ASN A 46 17.70 -6.05 -5.81
C ASN A 46 18.92 -6.88 -5.34
N SER A 47 19.48 -6.49 -4.22
CA SER A 47 20.60 -7.18 -3.61
C SER A 47 20.56 -7.09 -2.08
N PHE A 48 21.24 -8.03 -1.45
CA PHE A 48 21.40 -8.06 0.00
C PHE A 48 22.07 -6.78 0.54
N LEU A 49 23.11 -6.29 -0.13
CA LEU A 49 23.86 -5.11 0.31
C LEU A 49 22.99 -3.85 0.24
N GLU A 50 22.28 -3.67 -0.87
CA GLU A 50 21.37 -2.54 -1.06
C GLU A 50 20.26 -2.53 0.00
N GLY A 51 19.61 -3.68 0.25
CA GLY A 51 18.61 -3.82 1.29
C GLY A 51 19.15 -3.51 2.69
N LYS A 52 20.37 -3.93 2.98
CA LYS A 52 21.03 -3.68 4.26
C LYS A 52 21.40 -2.21 4.46
N GLU A 53 21.91 -1.54 3.44
CA GLU A 53 22.23 -0.11 3.47
C GLU A 53 20.98 0.73 3.70
N PHE A 54 19.91 0.45 2.96
CA PHE A 54 18.66 1.18 3.12
C PHE A 54 18.03 0.93 4.49
N ALA A 55 18.03 -0.31 4.98
CA ALA A 55 17.54 -0.65 6.30
C ALA A 55 18.25 0.15 7.43
N GLN A 56 19.56 0.38 7.28
CA GLN A 56 20.34 1.20 8.23
C GLN A 56 19.96 2.67 8.17
N GLN A 57 19.58 3.18 7.00
CA GLN A 57 19.19 4.59 6.82
C GLN A 57 17.83 4.90 7.44
N ILE A 58 16.84 4.01 7.28
CA ILE A 58 15.49 4.25 7.78
C ILE A 58 15.25 3.76 9.21
N GLY A 59 16.10 2.86 9.71
CA GLY A 59 16.02 2.33 11.07
C GLY A 59 14.85 1.37 11.29
N PHE A 60 14.88 0.68 12.42
CA PHE A 60 13.90 -0.34 12.80
C PHE A 60 12.69 0.25 13.53
N PRO A 61 11.55 -0.47 13.60
CA PRO A 61 11.25 -1.74 12.94
C PRO A 61 11.01 -1.59 11.43
N LEU A 62 11.16 -2.69 10.68
CA LEU A 62 10.99 -2.78 9.23
C LEU A 62 10.03 -3.90 8.84
N VAL A 63 9.51 -3.79 7.62
CA VAL A 63 8.84 -4.89 6.92
C VAL A 63 9.66 -5.23 5.67
N ILE A 64 9.92 -6.51 5.47
CA ILE A 64 10.49 -7.04 4.23
C ILE A 64 9.37 -7.71 3.45
N ARG A 65 9.17 -7.26 2.20
CA ARG A 65 8.12 -7.78 1.32
C ARG A 65 8.73 -8.22 0.00
N PRO A 66 8.86 -9.52 -0.25
CA PRO A 66 9.32 -10.02 -1.55
C PRO A 66 8.37 -9.59 -2.66
N SER A 67 8.92 -9.23 -3.83
CA SER A 67 8.12 -8.93 -5.00
C SER A 67 7.59 -10.20 -5.65
N PHE A 68 6.38 -10.11 -6.21
CA PHE A 68 5.72 -11.20 -6.97
C PHE A 68 5.52 -12.50 -6.18
N THR A 69 5.32 -12.42 -4.86
CA THR A 69 4.93 -13.55 -4.01
C THR A 69 3.47 -13.47 -3.60
N LEU A 70 2.84 -14.61 -3.37
CA LEU A 70 1.47 -14.71 -2.88
C LEU A 70 1.44 -14.97 -1.38
N GLY A 71 0.44 -14.41 -0.68
CA GLY A 71 0.16 -14.71 0.72
C GLY A 71 1.29 -14.33 1.70
N GLY A 72 2.12 -13.32 1.36
CA GLY A 72 3.20 -12.87 2.23
C GLY A 72 4.40 -13.82 2.33
N THR A 73 4.49 -14.83 1.45
CA THR A 73 5.57 -15.81 1.45
C THR A 73 6.95 -15.14 1.41
N GLY A 74 7.83 -15.50 2.35
CA GLY A 74 9.19 -14.96 2.45
C GLY A 74 9.30 -13.57 3.05
N GLY A 75 8.16 -12.89 3.27
CA GLY A 75 8.08 -11.60 3.95
C GLY A 75 8.14 -11.72 5.47
N GLY A 76 8.16 -10.59 6.14
CA GLY A 76 8.07 -10.55 7.60
C GLY A 76 8.53 -9.23 8.20
N PHE A 77 8.26 -9.11 9.49
CA PHE A 77 8.73 -8.01 10.31
C PHE A 77 10.16 -8.24 10.77
N VAL A 78 10.91 -7.16 10.88
CA VAL A 78 12.27 -7.10 11.42
C VAL A 78 12.28 -6.06 12.53
N GLN A 79 12.29 -6.50 13.77
CA GLN A 79 12.24 -5.59 14.91
C GLN A 79 13.63 -5.05 15.26
N HIS A 80 14.65 -5.91 15.12
CA HIS A 80 16.02 -5.59 15.51
C HIS A 80 17.01 -5.91 14.38
N LYS A 81 18.16 -5.27 14.45
CA LYS A 81 19.22 -5.37 13.42
C LYS A 81 19.73 -6.79 13.19
N ASP A 82 19.76 -7.60 14.23
CA ASP A 82 20.24 -8.99 14.19
C ASP A 82 19.33 -9.92 13.37
N GLU A 83 18.05 -9.57 13.20
CA GLU A 83 17.09 -10.32 12.38
C GLU A 83 17.18 -9.99 10.89
N LEU A 84 17.78 -8.83 10.55
CA LEU A 84 17.75 -8.24 9.19
C LEU A 84 18.36 -9.17 8.14
N ASP A 85 19.55 -9.70 8.41
CA ASP A 85 20.31 -10.48 7.43
C ASP A 85 19.53 -11.74 7.02
N ALA A 86 18.93 -12.44 7.98
CA ALA A 86 18.11 -13.61 7.71
C ALA A 86 16.80 -13.25 6.95
N ALA A 87 16.18 -12.13 7.31
CA ALA A 87 14.96 -11.68 6.65
C ALA A 87 15.20 -11.25 5.18
N LEU A 88 16.28 -10.51 4.91
CA LEU A 88 16.66 -10.11 3.55
C LEU A 88 16.98 -11.34 2.68
N MET A 89 17.78 -12.27 3.19
CA MET A 89 18.14 -13.51 2.44
C MET A 89 16.89 -14.33 2.12
N ARG A 90 16.00 -14.51 3.08
CA ARG A 90 14.74 -15.22 2.90
C ARG A 90 13.85 -14.53 1.86
N GLY A 91 13.72 -13.21 1.96
CA GLY A 91 12.90 -12.43 1.03
C GLY A 91 13.43 -12.45 -0.40
N LEU A 92 14.71 -12.20 -0.60
CA LEU A 92 15.36 -12.25 -1.92
C LEU A 92 15.28 -13.65 -2.56
N THR A 93 15.41 -14.70 -1.75
CA THR A 93 15.28 -16.08 -2.24
C THR A 93 13.84 -16.43 -2.62
N ALA A 94 12.85 -15.90 -1.90
CA ALA A 94 11.44 -16.17 -2.15
C ALA A 94 10.92 -15.42 -3.40
N SER A 95 11.49 -14.27 -3.71
CA SER A 95 11.09 -13.48 -4.87
C SER A 95 11.60 -14.09 -6.18
N PRO A 96 10.74 -14.37 -7.16
CA PRO A 96 11.15 -14.85 -8.49
C PRO A 96 12.08 -13.89 -9.23
N THR A 97 12.02 -12.60 -8.92
CA THR A 97 12.85 -11.55 -9.50
C THR A 97 14.05 -11.18 -8.62
N HIS A 98 14.25 -11.89 -7.47
CA HIS A 98 15.27 -11.55 -6.48
C HIS A 98 15.19 -10.10 -6.01
N GLU A 99 13.98 -9.63 -5.78
CA GLU A 99 13.66 -8.26 -5.40
C GLU A 99 12.83 -8.23 -4.12
N VAL A 100 13.17 -7.34 -3.20
CA VAL A 100 12.41 -7.10 -1.97
C VAL A 100 12.13 -5.62 -1.77
N LEU A 101 10.94 -5.29 -1.31
CA LEU A 101 10.66 -3.99 -0.71
C LEU A 101 11.10 -4.01 0.75
N VAL A 102 11.96 -3.08 1.12
CA VAL A 102 12.33 -2.77 2.51
C VAL A 102 11.54 -1.52 2.91
N GLU A 103 10.68 -1.64 3.90
CA GLU A 103 9.74 -0.60 4.28
C GLU A 103 9.76 -0.32 5.77
N LYS A 104 9.62 0.95 6.17
CA LYS A 104 9.45 1.33 7.57
C LYS A 104 8.15 0.74 8.10
N ALA A 105 8.22 -0.05 9.16
CA ALA A 105 7.03 -0.61 9.77
C ALA A 105 6.26 0.46 10.56
N VAL A 106 4.95 0.48 10.40
CA VAL A 106 4.01 1.34 11.13
C VAL A 106 3.22 0.51 12.16
N LEU A 107 3.93 -0.39 12.85
CA LEU A 107 3.33 -1.25 13.87
C LEU A 107 2.67 -0.43 14.97
N GLY A 108 1.49 -0.85 15.40
CA GLY A 108 0.73 -0.17 16.46
C GLY A 108 -0.03 1.07 16.01
N TRP A 109 0.11 1.49 14.75
CA TRP A 109 -0.73 2.56 14.20
C TRP A 109 -2.14 2.04 13.98
N LYS A 110 -3.12 2.94 14.02
CA LYS A 110 -4.51 2.63 13.67
C LYS A 110 -4.66 2.40 12.19
N GLU A 111 -5.52 1.46 11.81
CA GLU A 111 -5.80 1.16 10.41
C GLU A 111 -7.22 1.61 10.05
N PHE A 112 -7.31 2.40 8.98
CA PHE A 112 -8.56 2.85 8.39
C PHE A 112 -8.59 2.52 6.91
N GLU A 113 -9.77 2.18 6.42
CA GLU A 113 -9.98 1.86 5.02
C GLU A 113 -11.12 2.72 4.48
N LEU A 114 -10.91 3.35 3.33
CA LEU A 114 -11.95 4.07 2.61
C LEU A 114 -12.36 3.26 1.40
N GLU A 115 -13.64 2.91 1.36
CA GLU A 115 -14.25 2.26 0.19
C GLU A 115 -14.78 3.33 -0.76
N LEU A 116 -14.27 3.35 -1.98
CA LEU A 116 -14.62 4.33 -2.99
C LEU A 116 -15.24 3.67 -4.22
N LEU A 117 -16.08 4.44 -4.88
CA LEU A 117 -16.60 4.11 -6.19
C LEU A 117 -16.40 5.29 -7.14
N ARG A 118 -15.90 5.03 -8.34
CA ARG A 118 -15.77 6.00 -9.43
C ARG A 118 -16.48 5.50 -10.67
N ASP A 119 -17.24 6.37 -11.31
CA ASP A 119 -17.86 6.08 -12.60
C ASP A 119 -17.03 6.60 -13.79
N ALA A 120 -17.47 6.27 -15.00
CA ALA A 120 -16.80 6.71 -16.23
C ALA A 120 -16.93 8.23 -16.50
N ALA A 121 -17.80 8.93 -15.78
CA ALA A 121 -17.99 10.38 -15.85
C ALA A 121 -17.18 11.14 -14.79
N ASP A 122 -16.27 10.46 -14.10
CA ASP A 122 -15.43 10.99 -13.01
C ASP A 122 -16.21 11.39 -11.74
N ASN A 123 -17.40 10.87 -11.53
CA ASN A 123 -18.05 11.00 -10.24
C ASN A 123 -17.42 10.03 -9.26
N VAL A 124 -16.94 10.56 -8.13
CA VAL A 124 -16.29 9.75 -7.07
C VAL A 124 -17.10 9.86 -5.79
N VAL A 125 -17.43 8.72 -5.21
CA VAL A 125 -18.18 8.60 -3.96
C VAL A 125 -17.39 7.78 -2.95
N ILE A 126 -17.33 8.24 -1.72
CA ILE A 126 -16.90 7.41 -0.58
C ILE A 126 -18.13 6.64 -0.10
N ILE A 127 -18.09 5.33 -0.22
CA ILE A 127 -19.19 4.44 0.17
C ILE A 127 -19.26 4.33 1.69
N CYS A 128 -18.12 4.01 2.30
CA CYS A 128 -17.98 3.94 3.77
C CYS A 128 -16.54 4.11 4.19
N VAL A 129 -16.36 4.33 5.48
CA VAL A 129 -15.05 4.28 6.15
C VAL A 129 -15.08 3.15 7.14
N VAL A 130 -14.12 2.26 7.01
CA VAL A 130 -13.94 1.10 7.88
C VAL A 130 -12.77 1.36 8.82
N GLU A 131 -12.92 0.95 10.07
CA GLU A 131 -11.84 0.95 11.07
C GLU A 131 -11.53 -0.48 11.45
N ASN A 132 -10.26 -0.86 11.38
CA ASN A 132 -9.76 -2.09 11.97
C ASN A 132 -9.40 -1.80 13.44
N LEU A 133 -10.06 -2.48 14.37
CA LEU A 133 -9.85 -2.24 15.81
C LEU A 133 -8.50 -2.76 16.27
N ASP A 134 -7.98 -3.78 15.62
CA ASP A 134 -6.63 -4.27 15.81
C ASP A 134 -5.63 -3.34 15.10
N PRO A 135 -4.48 -3.07 15.74
CA PRO A 135 -3.51 -2.14 15.18
C PRO A 135 -2.79 -2.73 13.95
N MET A 136 -2.18 -1.84 13.15
CA MET A 136 -1.31 -2.25 12.02
C MET A 136 -0.30 -3.30 12.46
N GLY A 137 -0.22 -4.37 11.68
CA GLY A 137 0.59 -5.56 11.96
C GLY A 137 -0.23 -6.82 12.20
N VAL A 138 -1.50 -6.68 12.55
CA VAL A 138 -2.48 -7.77 12.49
C VAL A 138 -3.03 -7.85 11.07
N HIS A 139 -3.21 -9.07 10.55
CA HIS A 139 -3.77 -9.23 9.20
C HIS A 139 -5.23 -8.76 9.17
N THR A 140 -5.62 -7.93 8.21
CA THR A 140 -6.97 -7.38 8.09
C THR A 140 -8.06 -8.45 8.16
N GLY A 141 -7.83 -9.63 7.57
CA GLY A 141 -8.77 -10.75 7.60
C GLY A 141 -8.96 -11.40 8.99
N ASP A 142 -8.07 -11.11 9.93
CA ASP A 142 -8.11 -11.60 11.31
C ASP A 142 -8.49 -10.50 12.31
N SER A 143 -8.68 -9.26 11.82
CA SER A 143 -9.03 -8.09 12.62
C SER A 143 -10.54 -7.94 12.78
N ILE A 144 -10.96 -7.36 13.91
CA ILE A 144 -12.32 -6.90 14.08
C ILE A 144 -12.48 -5.58 13.34
N THR A 145 -13.36 -5.58 12.34
CA THR A 145 -13.66 -4.40 11.53
C THR A 145 -15.00 -3.80 11.88
N VAL A 146 -15.08 -2.47 11.93
CA VAL A 146 -16.31 -1.72 12.16
C VAL A 146 -16.52 -0.68 11.07
N ALA A 147 -17.77 -0.51 10.66
CA ALA A 147 -18.20 0.51 9.71
C ALA A 147 -19.51 1.15 10.22
N PRO A 148 -19.60 2.48 10.29
CA PRO A 148 -18.54 3.46 10.01
C PRO A 148 -17.43 3.46 11.07
N ALA A 149 -16.26 4.02 10.72
CA ALA A 149 -15.17 4.22 11.67
C ALA A 149 -15.62 5.01 12.89
N MET A 150 -15.18 4.58 14.09
CA MET A 150 -15.66 5.14 15.36
C MET A 150 -14.67 6.12 16.00
N THR A 151 -13.37 5.95 15.75
CA THR A 151 -12.34 6.73 16.43
C THR A 151 -11.59 7.70 15.51
N LEU A 152 -11.96 7.78 14.23
CA LEU A 152 -11.42 8.73 13.26
C LEU A 152 -12.04 10.12 13.48
N SER A 153 -11.22 11.15 13.67
CA SER A 153 -11.71 12.52 13.76
C SER A 153 -12.25 12.99 12.41
N ASP A 154 -13.22 13.91 12.41
CA ASP A 154 -13.75 14.46 11.17
C ASP A 154 -12.67 15.15 10.32
N THR A 155 -11.74 15.85 10.94
CA THR A 155 -10.60 16.49 10.23
C THR A 155 -9.76 15.46 9.48
N CYS A 156 -9.31 14.40 10.16
CA CYS A 156 -8.54 13.33 9.52
C CYS A 156 -9.35 12.63 8.43
N TYR A 157 -10.63 12.39 8.68
CA TYR A 157 -11.53 11.80 7.68
C TYR A 157 -11.61 12.66 6.41
N GLN A 158 -11.81 13.98 6.53
CA GLN A 158 -11.91 14.86 5.37
C GLN A 158 -10.60 14.93 4.58
N GLU A 159 -9.47 14.91 5.27
CA GLU A 159 -8.15 14.84 4.63
C GLU A 159 -7.97 13.52 3.86
N MET A 160 -8.16 12.38 4.51
CA MET A 160 -8.06 11.05 3.89
C MET A 160 -9.03 10.91 2.71
N ARG A 161 -10.26 11.41 2.86
CA ARG A 161 -11.25 11.46 1.78
C ARG A 161 -10.72 12.23 0.55
N ASN A 162 -10.21 13.43 0.77
CA ASN A 162 -9.72 14.28 -0.32
C ASN A 162 -8.49 13.66 -1.01
N LEU A 163 -7.60 13.06 -0.24
CA LEU A 163 -6.44 12.33 -0.75
C LEU A 163 -6.86 11.09 -1.55
N SER A 164 -7.81 10.30 -1.04
CA SER A 164 -8.32 9.12 -1.75
C SER A 164 -8.95 9.47 -3.09
N ILE A 165 -9.74 10.55 -3.15
CA ILE A 165 -10.31 11.05 -4.41
C ILE A 165 -9.19 11.49 -5.37
N LYS A 166 -8.17 12.19 -4.86
CA LYS A 166 -7.01 12.63 -5.64
C LYS A 166 -6.22 11.45 -6.20
N MET A 167 -5.95 10.44 -5.37
CA MET A 167 -5.30 9.19 -5.77
C MET A 167 -6.09 8.48 -6.87
N MET A 168 -7.38 8.26 -6.65
CA MET A 168 -8.24 7.54 -7.57
C MET A 168 -8.29 8.19 -8.96
N ARG A 169 -8.29 9.53 -9.02
CA ARG A 169 -8.23 10.27 -10.29
C ARG A 169 -6.88 10.15 -10.98
N ALA A 170 -5.79 10.13 -10.21
CA ALA A 170 -4.43 10.02 -10.73
C ALA A 170 -4.06 8.61 -11.20
N MET A 171 -4.79 7.57 -10.76
CA MET A 171 -4.58 6.20 -11.23
C MET A 171 -4.77 6.03 -12.74
N GLY A 172 -5.55 6.89 -13.38
CA GLY A 172 -5.82 6.83 -14.80
C GLY A 172 -7.28 6.55 -15.13
N ASN A 173 -7.52 5.88 -16.23
CA ASN A 173 -8.87 5.56 -16.68
C ASN A 173 -9.40 4.34 -15.90
N PHE A 174 -10.11 4.64 -14.83
CA PHE A 174 -10.61 3.68 -13.88
C PHE A 174 -12.09 3.98 -13.58
N ALA A 175 -12.94 3.01 -13.79
CA ALA A 175 -14.34 3.06 -13.37
C ALA A 175 -14.67 1.78 -12.61
N GLY A 176 -14.98 1.90 -11.31
CA GLY A 176 -15.22 0.76 -10.43
C GLY A 176 -14.96 1.08 -8.96
N GLY A 177 -14.93 0.05 -8.14
CA GLY A 177 -14.62 0.12 -6.72
C GLY A 177 -13.12 0.13 -6.45
N CYS A 178 -12.72 0.82 -5.40
CA CYS A 178 -11.35 0.87 -4.90
C CYS A 178 -11.37 0.94 -3.38
N ASN A 179 -10.47 0.20 -2.75
CA ASN A 179 -10.17 0.31 -1.33
C ASN A 179 -8.85 1.07 -1.16
N VAL A 180 -8.84 2.05 -0.27
CA VAL A 180 -7.63 2.79 0.11
C VAL A 180 -7.40 2.63 1.60
N GLN A 181 -6.26 2.05 1.97
CA GLN A 181 -5.86 1.81 3.35
C GLN A 181 -4.95 2.92 3.86
N TYR A 182 -5.19 3.35 5.08
CA TYR A 182 -4.41 4.35 5.79
C TYR A 182 -3.93 3.82 7.13
N ALA A 183 -2.66 4.08 7.42
CA ALA A 183 -2.12 3.95 8.76
C ALA A 183 -2.08 5.33 9.42
N LEU A 184 -2.66 5.46 10.61
CA LEU A 184 -2.70 6.70 11.40
C LEU A 184 -1.97 6.48 12.72
N ASN A 185 -0.92 7.29 12.96
CA ASN A 185 -0.23 7.30 14.24
C ASN A 185 -1.17 7.81 15.33
N PRO A 186 -1.46 7.03 16.40
CA PRO A 186 -2.41 7.42 17.43
C PRO A 186 -1.93 8.62 18.28
N ASP A 187 -0.63 8.89 18.32
CA ASP A 187 -0.03 9.93 19.17
C ASP A 187 0.24 11.23 18.42
N SER A 188 0.80 11.14 17.20
CA SER A 188 1.17 12.32 16.40
C SER A 188 0.11 12.71 15.37
N PHE A 189 -0.86 11.85 15.10
CA PHE A 189 -1.83 11.99 14.00
C PHE A 189 -1.20 12.05 12.60
N GLU A 190 0.07 11.66 12.49
CA GLU A 190 0.72 11.40 11.22
C GLU A 190 0.05 10.21 10.53
N TYR A 191 -0.12 10.26 9.21
CA TYR A 191 -0.71 9.15 8.45
C TYR A 191 0.06 8.90 7.14
N CYS A 192 -0.05 7.69 6.64
CA CYS A 192 0.44 7.28 5.33
C CYS A 192 -0.51 6.28 4.66
#